data_cb63e6a2fb381e8bcd1455f709f1a1e7
#
_entry.id   cb63e6a2fb381e8bcd1455f709f1a1e7
#
_cell.length_a   1.000
_cell.length_b   1.000
_cell.length_c   1.000
_cell.angle_alpha   90.00
_cell.angle_beta   90.00
_cell.angle_gamma   90.00
#
_symmetry.space_group_name_H-M   'P 1'
#
loop_
_entity.id
_entity.type
_entity.pdbx_description
1 polymer ?
#
loop_
_entity_poly.entity_id
_entity_poly.type
_entity_poly.pdbx_seq_one_letter_code
_entity_poly.pdbx_strand_id
1 'polypeptide(L)'
;MPLPTNWGNVSGLNKLDNSDLKVFGWLPWRFVEIQAEVLTGSTVEIFEDEIVETQTGRNKTPEEIAAEQEQWRKSTSVTPLQIRRALRQTGLLDEVQSFIESSSVEVREAWEYAIQIDRNNELIIGAANAIGVSEQEVDNLFRLAATL
;
A
#
# COMPACT_ATOMS: atom_id res chain seq x y z
N MET A 1 -21.29 19.98 -3.83
CA MET A 1 -21.63 20.82 -4.98
C MET A 1 -22.16 22.16 -4.45
N PRO A 2 -21.71 23.33 -4.94
CA PRO A 2 -22.24 24.59 -4.46
C PRO A 2 -23.72 24.74 -4.84
N LEU A 3 -24.50 25.35 -3.96
CA LEU A 3 -25.92 25.65 -4.22
C LEU A 3 -26.06 26.61 -5.39
N PRO A 4 -27.10 26.44 -6.24
CA PRO A 4 -27.38 27.40 -7.29
C PRO A 4 -27.79 28.75 -6.68
N THR A 5 -27.47 29.85 -7.36
CA THR A 5 -27.84 31.18 -6.93
C THR A 5 -29.36 31.38 -6.99
N ASN A 6 -30.03 30.75 -7.95
CA ASN A 6 -31.48 30.83 -8.18
C ASN A 6 -32.07 29.43 -8.38
N TRP A 7 -33.28 29.23 -7.85
CA TRP A 7 -34.07 28.03 -8.04
C TRP A 7 -35.56 28.41 -8.16
N GLY A 8 -36.13 28.14 -9.32
CA GLY A 8 -37.50 28.64 -9.61
C GLY A 8 -37.57 30.14 -9.48
N ASN A 9 -38.51 30.62 -8.65
CA ASN A 9 -38.71 32.06 -8.39
C ASN A 9 -37.90 32.58 -7.17
N VAL A 10 -37.02 31.76 -6.59
CA VAL A 10 -36.24 32.12 -5.42
C VAL A 10 -34.80 32.46 -5.84
N SER A 11 -34.32 33.63 -5.42
CA SER A 11 -32.97 34.10 -5.63
C SER A 11 -32.17 34.10 -4.32
N GLY A 12 -30.85 33.91 -4.41
CA GLY A 12 -29.98 33.99 -3.23
C GLY A 12 -29.96 32.72 -2.37
N LEU A 13 -30.34 31.55 -2.92
CA LEU A 13 -30.30 30.24 -2.24
C LEU A 13 -28.95 29.94 -1.61
N ASN A 14 -27.85 30.32 -2.25
CA ASN A 14 -26.49 30.13 -1.77
C ASN A 14 -26.14 30.99 -0.53
N LYS A 15 -27.07 31.85 -0.07
CA LYS A 15 -26.92 32.70 1.12
C LYS A 15 -27.84 32.30 2.26
N LEU A 16 -28.76 31.37 2.01
CA LEU A 16 -29.70 30.87 3.01
C LEU A 16 -29.00 29.87 3.94
N ASP A 17 -29.44 29.81 5.17
CA ASP A 17 -29.02 28.77 6.11
C ASP A 17 -29.76 27.44 5.85
N ASN A 18 -29.38 26.38 6.55
CA ASN A 18 -29.96 25.06 6.35
C ASN A 18 -31.44 24.97 6.71
N SER A 19 -31.92 25.80 7.66
CA SER A 19 -33.33 25.83 8.06
C SER A 19 -34.20 26.49 7.00
N ASP A 20 -33.71 27.56 6.39
CA ASP A 20 -34.36 28.25 5.29
C ASP A 20 -34.39 27.38 4.02
N LEU A 21 -33.28 26.69 3.71
CA LEU A 21 -33.17 25.81 2.56
C LEU A 21 -34.13 24.61 2.64
N LYS A 22 -34.39 24.09 3.84
CA LYS A 22 -35.33 22.99 4.07
C LYS A 22 -36.74 23.33 3.62
N VAL A 23 -37.20 24.59 3.76
CA VAL A 23 -38.51 25.07 3.30
C VAL A 23 -38.66 24.89 1.79
N PHE A 24 -37.55 24.95 1.04
CA PHE A 24 -37.52 24.73 -0.42
C PHE A 24 -37.22 23.29 -0.82
N GLY A 25 -37.23 22.31 0.13
CA GLY A 25 -36.99 20.94 -0.11
C GLY A 25 -35.50 20.58 -0.26
N TRP A 26 -34.59 21.46 0.15
CA TRP A 26 -33.15 21.22 0.17
C TRP A 26 -32.71 20.72 1.53
N LEU A 27 -31.98 19.60 1.56
CA LEU A 27 -31.38 19.06 2.78
C LEU A 27 -29.84 19.17 2.69
N PRO A 28 -29.16 19.47 3.80
CA PRO A 28 -27.71 19.43 3.84
C PRO A 28 -27.23 18.00 3.58
N TRP A 29 -26.14 17.88 2.87
CA TRP A 29 -25.50 16.61 2.56
C TRP A 29 -24.26 16.45 3.43
N ARG A 30 -24.20 15.37 4.20
CA ARG A 30 -23.06 15.01 5.02
C ARG A 30 -22.44 13.69 4.50
N PHE A 31 -21.13 13.72 4.27
CA PHE A 31 -20.37 12.55 3.87
C PHE A 31 -19.63 11.97 5.07
N VAL A 32 -19.72 10.66 5.26
CA VAL A 32 -19.05 9.92 6.33
C VAL A 32 -18.05 8.96 5.71
N GLU A 33 -16.77 9.24 5.94
CA GLU A 33 -15.68 8.35 5.56
C GLU A 33 -15.53 7.23 6.59
N ILE A 34 -15.18 6.04 6.12
CA ILE A 34 -14.86 4.90 6.98
C ILE A 34 -13.41 4.47 6.77
N GLN A 35 -12.86 3.79 7.77
CA GLN A 35 -11.56 3.15 7.67
C GLN A 35 -11.77 1.71 7.18
N ALA A 36 -11.49 1.45 5.90
CA ALA A 36 -11.56 0.11 5.31
C ALA A 36 -10.39 -0.09 4.34
N GLU A 37 -9.91 -1.32 4.21
CA GLU A 37 -8.81 -1.65 3.30
C GLU A 37 -9.25 -1.62 1.83
N VAL A 38 -10.51 -1.97 1.57
CA VAL A 38 -11.13 -1.92 0.25
C VAL A 38 -12.46 -1.20 0.36
N LEU A 39 -12.59 -0.07 -0.33
CA LEU A 39 -13.87 0.63 -0.44
C LEU A 39 -14.73 -0.06 -1.49
N THR A 40 -16.00 -0.33 -1.16
CA THR A 40 -16.94 -1.05 -2.03
C THR A 40 -18.04 -0.16 -2.59
N GLY A 41 -18.20 1.05 -2.05
CA GLY A 41 -19.20 2.01 -2.50
C GLY A 41 -19.64 2.96 -1.39
N SER A 42 -20.87 3.42 -1.45
CA SER A 42 -21.51 4.20 -0.39
C SER A 42 -22.99 3.85 -0.29
N THR A 43 -23.58 4.10 0.89
CA THR A 43 -25.02 4.07 1.13
C THR A 43 -25.48 5.48 1.41
N VAL A 44 -26.69 5.82 0.93
CA VAL A 44 -27.32 7.12 1.15
C VAL A 44 -28.57 6.93 1.98
N GLU A 45 -28.64 7.60 3.11
CA GLU A 45 -29.81 7.64 3.98
C GLU A 45 -30.34 9.07 4.05
N ILE A 46 -31.67 9.20 3.92
CA ILE A 46 -32.37 10.51 3.96
C ILE A 46 -33.07 10.61 5.30
N PHE A 47 -32.63 11.55 6.10
CA PHE A 47 -33.26 11.90 7.38
C PHE A 47 -34.16 13.14 7.21
N GLU A 48 -34.87 13.50 8.27
CA GLU A 48 -35.76 14.66 8.24
C GLU A 48 -35.01 15.98 8.00
N ASP A 49 -33.75 16.07 8.47
CA ASP A 49 -32.96 17.31 8.49
C ASP A 49 -31.71 17.25 7.62
N GLU A 50 -31.27 16.07 7.21
CA GLU A 50 -30.02 15.90 6.43
C GLU A 50 -30.07 14.66 5.53
N ILE A 51 -29.20 14.64 4.54
CA ILE A 51 -28.87 13.47 3.75
C ILE A 51 -27.48 13.03 4.19
N VAL A 52 -27.34 11.75 4.56
CA VAL A 52 -26.06 11.17 4.99
C VAL A 52 -25.61 10.13 3.97
N GLU A 53 -24.46 10.37 3.36
CA GLU A 53 -23.77 9.39 2.55
C GLU A 53 -22.65 8.77 3.37
N THR A 54 -22.75 7.47 3.63
CA THR A 54 -21.73 6.72 4.37
C THR A 54 -20.98 5.81 3.41
N GLN A 55 -19.65 5.88 3.39
CA GLN A 55 -18.83 4.92 2.66
C GLN A 55 -19.08 3.50 3.17
N THR A 56 -19.02 2.53 2.26
CA THR A 56 -19.02 1.11 2.58
C THR A 56 -17.69 0.48 2.17
N GLY A 57 -17.24 -0.51 2.93
CA GLY A 57 -15.97 -1.16 2.66
C GLY A 57 -15.83 -2.48 3.42
N ARG A 58 -14.74 -3.18 3.14
CA ARG A 58 -14.37 -4.44 3.77
C ARG A 58 -12.86 -4.53 3.96
N ASN A 59 -12.41 -5.47 4.75
CA ASN A 59 -11.02 -5.87 4.78
C ASN A 59 -10.66 -6.66 3.51
N LYS A 60 -9.38 -6.67 3.16
CA LYS A 60 -8.85 -7.52 2.09
C LYS A 60 -9.01 -8.98 2.45
N THR A 61 -9.24 -9.81 1.44
CA THR A 61 -9.19 -11.26 1.63
C THR A 61 -7.73 -11.75 1.73
N PRO A 62 -7.49 -12.93 2.32
CA PRO A 62 -6.15 -13.52 2.34
C PRO A 62 -5.52 -13.65 0.95
N GLU A 63 -6.34 -13.95 -0.07
CA GLU A 63 -5.92 -14.09 -1.46
C GLU A 63 -5.47 -12.74 -2.05
N GLU A 64 -6.20 -11.66 -1.75
CA GLU A 64 -5.83 -10.29 -2.17
C GLU A 64 -4.52 -9.86 -1.52
N ILE A 65 -4.34 -10.14 -0.22
CA ILE A 65 -3.10 -9.85 0.50
C ILE A 65 -1.93 -10.64 -0.10
N ALA A 66 -2.12 -11.93 -0.38
CA ALA A 66 -1.09 -12.78 -0.99
C ALA A 66 -0.72 -12.31 -2.41
N ALA A 67 -1.71 -11.90 -3.21
CA ALA A 67 -1.48 -11.38 -4.55
C ALA A 67 -0.71 -10.05 -4.53
N GLU A 68 -1.03 -9.14 -3.62
CA GLU A 68 -0.29 -7.88 -3.44
C GLU A 68 1.16 -8.14 -3.00
N GLN A 69 1.36 -9.09 -2.08
CA GLN A 69 2.70 -9.46 -1.61
C GLN A 69 3.53 -10.05 -2.74
N GLU A 70 2.95 -10.93 -3.55
CA GLU A 70 3.62 -11.52 -4.71
C GLU A 70 3.93 -10.45 -5.77
N GLN A 71 3.01 -9.53 -6.03
CA GLN A 71 3.25 -8.41 -6.93
C GLN A 71 4.38 -7.49 -6.42
N TRP A 72 4.40 -7.21 -5.12
CA TRP A 72 5.47 -6.45 -4.49
C TRP A 72 6.83 -7.15 -4.65
N ARG A 73 6.90 -8.47 -4.41
CA ARG A 73 8.14 -9.26 -4.58
C ARG A 73 8.67 -9.19 -6.01
N LYS A 74 7.78 -9.26 -7.02
CA LYS A 74 8.14 -9.18 -8.44
C LYS A 74 8.66 -7.81 -8.87
N SER A 75 8.19 -6.75 -8.25
CA SER A 75 8.54 -5.38 -8.60
C SER A 75 9.64 -4.77 -7.73
N THR A 76 10.02 -5.44 -6.63
CA THR A 76 10.97 -4.90 -5.67
C THR A 76 12.40 -5.22 -6.04
N SER A 77 13.22 -4.19 -6.08
CA SER A 77 14.65 -4.28 -6.28
C SER A 77 15.39 -3.25 -5.42
N VAL A 78 16.64 -3.54 -5.10
CA VAL A 78 17.52 -2.68 -4.33
C VAL A 78 18.93 -2.67 -4.92
N THR A 79 19.72 -1.67 -4.56
CA THR A 79 21.14 -1.64 -4.95
C THR A 79 21.97 -2.61 -4.10
N PRO A 80 23.13 -3.09 -4.62
CA PRO A 80 24.06 -3.92 -3.83
C PRO A 80 24.54 -3.25 -2.55
N LEU A 81 24.65 -1.93 -2.53
CA LEU A 81 25.02 -1.19 -1.33
C LEU A 81 23.93 -1.25 -0.27
N GLN A 82 22.69 -1.04 -0.67
CA GLN A 82 21.53 -1.09 0.22
C GLN A 82 21.38 -2.47 0.86
N ILE A 83 21.42 -3.54 0.06
CA ILE A 83 21.25 -4.89 0.60
C ILE A 83 22.40 -5.27 1.55
N ARG A 84 23.66 -4.92 1.23
CA ARG A 84 24.79 -5.16 2.11
C ARG A 84 24.70 -4.40 3.44
N ARG A 85 24.15 -3.19 3.42
CA ARG A 85 23.88 -2.42 4.65
C ARG A 85 22.79 -3.08 5.49
N ALA A 86 21.70 -3.52 4.86
CA ALA A 86 20.62 -4.21 5.55
C ALA A 86 21.12 -5.54 6.16
N LEU A 87 21.86 -6.35 5.40
CA LEU A 87 22.48 -7.58 5.89
C LEU A 87 23.41 -7.34 7.09
N ARG A 88 24.17 -6.24 7.06
CA ARG A 88 25.03 -5.87 8.20
C ARG A 88 24.21 -5.49 9.43
N GLN A 89 23.12 -4.74 9.26
CA GLN A 89 22.24 -4.34 10.39
C GLN A 89 21.51 -5.54 11.00
N THR A 90 21.17 -6.54 10.19
CA THR A 90 20.48 -7.77 10.65
C THR A 90 21.44 -8.86 11.14
N GLY A 91 22.76 -8.67 10.98
CA GLY A 91 23.78 -9.65 11.36
C GLY A 91 23.91 -10.84 10.41
N LEU A 92 23.28 -10.80 9.24
CA LEU A 92 23.27 -11.89 8.25
C LEU A 92 24.41 -11.78 7.22
N LEU A 93 25.20 -10.70 7.25
CA LEU A 93 26.19 -10.43 6.21
C LEU A 93 27.24 -11.54 6.10
N ASP A 94 27.77 -12.02 7.24
CA ASP A 94 28.84 -13.02 7.28
C ASP A 94 28.35 -14.38 6.78
N GLU A 95 27.10 -14.75 7.10
CA GLU A 95 26.47 -16.00 6.62
C GLU A 95 26.27 -15.95 5.11
N VAL A 96 25.76 -14.83 4.58
CA VAL A 96 25.58 -14.63 3.14
C VAL A 96 26.93 -14.64 2.42
N GLN A 97 27.97 -14.00 2.96
CA GLN A 97 29.29 -14.02 2.36
C GLN A 97 29.90 -15.43 2.32
N SER A 98 29.79 -16.18 3.40
CA SER A 98 30.25 -17.57 3.47
C SER A 98 29.54 -18.48 2.45
N PHE A 99 28.20 -18.25 2.29
CA PHE A 99 27.45 -18.96 1.25
C PHE A 99 27.96 -18.63 -0.16
N ILE A 100 28.16 -17.35 -0.46
CA ILE A 100 28.64 -16.89 -1.77
C ILE A 100 30.06 -17.43 -2.06
N GLU A 101 30.95 -17.37 -1.09
CA GLU A 101 32.34 -17.88 -1.24
C GLU A 101 32.36 -19.39 -1.52
N SER A 102 31.45 -20.18 -0.95
CA SER A 102 31.29 -21.59 -1.18
C SER A 102 30.52 -21.97 -2.46
N SER A 103 29.89 -20.96 -3.09
CA SER A 103 29.08 -21.15 -4.30
C SER A 103 29.95 -21.21 -5.58
N SER A 104 29.28 -21.43 -6.72
CA SER A 104 29.93 -21.44 -8.03
C SER A 104 30.51 -20.08 -8.42
N VAL A 105 31.38 -20.06 -9.41
CA VAL A 105 31.99 -18.80 -9.92
C VAL A 105 30.90 -17.83 -10.40
N GLU A 106 29.89 -18.36 -11.09
CA GLU A 106 28.79 -17.57 -11.62
C GLU A 106 27.98 -16.83 -10.51
N VAL A 107 27.76 -17.49 -9.37
CA VAL A 107 27.09 -16.91 -8.23
C VAL A 107 27.93 -15.78 -7.60
N ARG A 108 29.25 -16.02 -7.47
CA ARG A 108 30.19 -15.03 -6.95
C ARG A 108 30.25 -13.79 -7.85
N GLU A 109 30.38 -13.99 -9.17
CA GLU A 109 30.39 -12.91 -10.15
C GLU A 109 29.04 -12.15 -10.15
N ALA A 110 27.92 -12.85 -10.11
CA ALA A 110 26.60 -12.22 -10.03
C ALA A 110 26.46 -11.33 -8.79
N TRP A 111 27.00 -11.74 -7.64
CA TRP A 111 26.99 -10.94 -6.43
C TRP A 111 27.97 -9.75 -6.47
N GLU A 112 29.12 -9.93 -7.06
CA GLU A 112 30.18 -8.91 -7.11
C GLU A 112 29.85 -7.79 -8.09
N TYR A 113 29.33 -8.16 -9.28
CA TYR A 113 29.10 -7.24 -10.38
C TYR A 113 27.63 -6.83 -10.57
N ALA A 114 26.75 -7.22 -9.66
CA ALA A 114 25.36 -6.81 -9.71
C ALA A 114 25.23 -5.28 -9.69
N ILE A 115 24.42 -4.72 -10.56
CA ILE A 115 24.03 -3.32 -10.55
C ILE A 115 22.76 -3.14 -9.71
N GLN A 116 21.90 -4.15 -9.73
CA GLN A 116 20.62 -4.20 -9.06
C GLN A 116 20.39 -5.62 -8.55
N ILE A 117 19.70 -5.76 -7.44
CA ILE A 117 19.34 -7.03 -6.84
C ILE A 117 17.82 -7.07 -6.71
N ASP A 118 17.20 -7.96 -7.48
CA ASP A 118 15.75 -8.14 -7.49
C ASP A 118 15.34 -9.13 -6.40
N ARG A 119 14.24 -8.81 -5.68
CA ARG A 119 13.72 -9.66 -4.61
C ARG A 119 13.37 -11.08 -5.10
N ASN A 120 12.87 -11.20 -6.32
CA ASN A 120 12.43 -12.47 -6.92
C ASN A 120 13.53 -13.19 -7.72
N ASN A 121 14.80 -12.83 -7.54
CA ASN A 121 15.91 -13.49 -8.20
C ASN A 121 16.15 -14.87 -7.58
N GLU A 122 16.33 -15.89 -8.42
CA GLU A 122 16.56 -17.30 -7.99
C GLU A 122 17.79 -17.45 -7.07
N LEU A 123 18.83 -16.64 -7.28
CA LEU A 123 20.01 -16.65 -6.42
C LEU A 123 19.70 -16.14 -5.00
N ILE A 124 18.82 -15.16 -4.87
CA ILE A 124 18.37 -14.64 -3.55
C ILE A 124 17.55 -15.71 -2.84
N ILE A 125 16.61 -16.34 -3.55
CA ILE A 125 15.78 -17.42 -3.01
C ILE A 125 16.65 -18.61 -2.60
N GLY A 126 17.62 -19.02 -3.45
CA GLY A 126 18.57 -20.10 -3.17
C GLY A 126 19.44 -19.80 -1.96
N ALA A 127 19.99 -18.59 -1.86
CA ALA A 127 20.79 -18.15 -0.71
C ALA A 127 19.99 -18.19 0.59
N ALA A 128 18.78 -17.62 0.59
CA ALA A 128 17.90 -17.59 1.75
C ALA A 128 17.59 -19.01 2.26
N ASN A 129 17.25 -19.92 1.36
CA ASN A 129 17.01 -21.33 1.69
C ASN A 129 18.24 -22.00 2.29
N ALA A 130 19.43 -21.75 1.73
CA ALA A 130 20.69 -22.36 2.19
C ALA A 130 21.08 -21.91 3.60
N ILE A 131 20.82 -20.65 3.97
CA ILE A 131 21.11 -20.10 5.31
C ILE A 131 19.92 -20.18 6.28
N GLY A 132 18.78 -20.76 5.85
CA GLY A 132 17.61 -20.99 6.70
C GLY A 132 16.77 -19.73 6.97
N VAL A 133 16.86 -18.71 6.13
CA VAL A 133 16.08 -17.46 6.24
C VAL A 133 14.73 -17.64 5.52
N SER A 134 13.65 -17.37 6.21
CA SER A 134 12.29 -17.47 5.67
C SER A 134 12.00 -16.40 4.62
N GLU A 135 11.03 -16.64 3.73
CA GLU A 135 10.58 -15.63 2.75
C GLU A 135 10.15 -14.31 3.39
N GLN A 136 9.51 -14.37 4.55
CA GLN A 136 9.08 -13.17 5.27
C GLN A 136 10.28 -12.35 5.79
N GLU A 137 11.32 -13.02 6.25
CA GLU A 137 12.55 -12.34 6.69
C GLU A 137 13.29 -11.72 5.51
N VAL A 138 13.32 -12.39 4.35
CA VAL A 138 13.85 -11.81 3.11
C VAL A 138 13.01 -10.57 2.69
N ASP A 139 11.69 -10.63 2.76
CA ASP A 139 10.83 -9.48 2.48
C ASP A 139 11.14 -8.30 3.41
N ASN A 140 11.32 -8.56 4.69
CA ASN A 140 11.67 -7.54 5.68
C ASN A 140 13.06 -6.94 5.41
N LEU A 141 14.03 -7.78 5.01
CA LEU A 141 15.37 -7.36 4.62
C LEU A 141 15.33 -6.39 3.41
N PHE A 142 14.52 -6.71 2.38
CA PHE A 142 14.37 -5.84 1.21
C PHE A 142 13.65 -4.53 1.55
N ARG A 143 12.64 -4.56 2.43
CA ARG A 143 11.99 -3.34 2.94
C ARG A 143 12.98 -2.46 3.70
N LEU A 144 13.78 -3.05 4.57
CA LEU A 144 14.84 -2.32 5.28
C LEU A 144 15.86 -1.75 4.29
N ALA A 145 16.34 -2.56 3.34
CA ALA A 145 17.31 -2.12 2.35
C ALA A 145 16.84 -0.91 1.54
N ALA A 146 15.55 -0.88 1.17
CA ALA A 146 14.96 0.24 0.42
C ALA A 146 14.96 1.57 1.21
N THR A 147 15.17 1.55 2.52
CA THR A 147 15.25 2.76 3.38
C THR A 147 16.68 3.25 3.61
N LEU A 148 17.70 2.52 3.13
CA LEU A 148 19.13 2.77 3.35
C LEU A 148 19.83 3.30 2.10
#